data_0174a81dbfb0546a269548fb1d84e1bf
#
_entry.id   0174a81dbfb0546a269548fb1d84e1bf
#
_cell.length_a   1.000
_cell.length_b   1.000
_cell.length_c   1.000
_cell.angle_alpha   90.00
_cell.angle_beta   90.00
_cell.angle_gamma   90.00
#
_symmetry.space_group_name_H-M   'P 1'
#
loop_
_entity.id
_entity.type
_entity.pdbx_description
1 polymer ?
#
loop_
_entity_poly.entity_id
_entity_poly.type
_entity_poly.pdbx_seq_one_letter_code
_entity_poly.pdbx_strand_id
1 'polypeptide(L)'
;MASRRLLLQAAAAGALSLALPGCTRVDLSAEANGGSLLDRLRQKGEVRVGFANEAPYSFINSEAELTGEAAEVAKVVFSRLGVPNLVPIPSEFGSLIAGLKVGLFDVIAAGMSILPKRCKQVLFTNPDFIAPAAFLVPKGNPKGIKTFAEVAQQNLRMGVLIGATEKDYAIANGVAENRITAYQNQPSGLEAVVTDRVDAFSLTAISLRDVLGKNPGAPLEVTTPFVPEVDGKPQFTSGGFAFLPDQTNAVAAFNKELADLKQSGELLRILRPFGFTEAEMTDMTSQQLCAAPEA
;
A
#
# COMPACT_ATOMS: atom_id res chain seq x y z
N MET A 1 24.97 45.71 -73.76
CA MET A 1 25.98 45.07 -74.63
C MET A 1 26.95 44.28 -73.76
N ALA A 2 26.99 43.00 -73.99
CA ALA A 2 28.18 42.08 -73.88
C ALA A 2 29.10 42.25 -72.66
N SER A 3 29.62 41.24 -72.04
CA SER A 3 29.90 39.84 -72.37
C SER A 3 30.62 39.20 -71.19
N ARG A 4 30.21 37.95 -70.84
CA ARG A 4 31.00 36.75 -70.59
C ARG A 4 32.41 36.84 -69.97
N ARG A 5 32.68 36.11 -68.93
CA ARG A 5 33.37 34.80 -68.81
C ARG A 5 33.87 34.54 -67.39
N LEU A 6 33.43 33.45 -66.84
CA LEU A 6 34.14 32.34 -66.17
C LEU A 6 35.57 32.64 -65.69
N LEU A 7 35.81 32.33 -64.41
CA LEU A 7 36.94 31.52 -63.95
C LEU A 7 36.60 30.85 -62.63
N LEU A 8 36.75 29.53 -62.66
CA LEU A 8 36.75 28.62 -61.50
C LEU A 8 37.96 28.88 -60.62
N GLN A 9 37.79 28.97 -59.30
CA GLN A 9 38.85 28.57 -58.36
C GLN A 9 38.21 27.90 -57.17
N ALA A 10 38.70 26.71 -56.90
CA ALA A 10 38.37 25.86 -55.77
C ALA A 10 38.91 26.45 -54.46
N ALA A 11 38.08 26.51 -53.41
CA ALA A 11 38.55 26.72 -52.05
C ALA A 11 37.92 25.69 -51.14
N ALA A 12 38.74 24.97 -50.45
CA ALA A 12 38.42 23.86 -49.56
C ALA A 12 37.53 24.31 -48.41
N ALA A 13 36.36 23.64 -48.28
CA ALA A 13 35.49 23.78 -47.14
C ALA A 13 36.01 22.91 -46.00
N GLY A 14 36.54 23.52 -44.96
CA GLY A 14 36.78 22.88 -43.69
C GLY A 14 35.47 22.60 -42.97
N ALA A 15 35.12 21.34 -42.84
CA ALA A 15 33.99 20.89 -42.06
C ALA A 15 34.30 21.00 -40.56
N LEU A 16 33.78 22.03 -39.91
CA LEU A 16 33.72 22.11 -38.44
C LEU A 16 32.61 21.18 -37.97
N SER A 17 32.98 19.98 -37.52
CA SER A 17 32.05 19.05 -36.85
C SER A 17 31.73 19.59 -35.45
N LEU A 18 30.63 20.26 -35.29
CA LEU A 18 30.01 20.51 -33.99
C LEU A 18 29.54 19.16 -33.43
N ALA A 19 30.31 18.60 -32.49
CA ALA A 19 29.89 17.48 -31.68
C ALA A 19 28.76 17.97 -30.75
N LEU A 20 27.49 17.72 -31.12
CA LEU A 20 26.35 17.81 -30.20
C LEU A 20 26.54 16.73 -29.14
N PRO A 21 26.39 17.05 -27.83
CA PRO A 21 26.36 16.03 -26.80
C PRO A 21 25.18 15.12 -27.10
N GLY A 22 25.50 13.85 -27.37
CA GLY A 22 24.49 12.82 -27.67
C GLY A 22 23.49 12.75 -26.54
N CYS A 23 22.23 12.93 -26.86
CA CYS A 23 21.16 12.39 -26.03
C CYS A 23 21.46 10.90 -25.84
N THR A 24 21.84 10.53 -24.63
CA THR A 24 21.88 9.12 -24.24
C THR A 24 20.49 8.55 -24.52
N ARG A 25 20.39 7.73 -25.56
CA ARG A 25 19.20 6.89 -25.77
C ARG A 25 19.07 6.09 -24.48
N VAL A 26 17.96 6.32 -23.79
CA VAL A 26 17.50 5.36 -22.79
C VAL A 26 17.29 4.06 -23.54
N ASP A 27 18.13 3.09 -23.27
CA ASP A 27 18.10 1.78 -23.93
C ASP A 27 16.89 1.02 -23.38
N LEU A 28 15.75 1.17 -24.03
CA LEU A 28 14.52 0.41 -23.75
C LEU A 28 14.71 -1.08 -24.07
N SER A 29 15.84 -1.48 -24.65
CA SER A 29 16.16 -2.89 -24.93
C SER A 29 16.72 -3.64 -23.71
N ALA A 30 17.02 -2.96 -22.59
CA ALA A 30 17.39 -3.64 -21.33
C ALA A 30 16.24 -4.46 -20.73
N GLU A 31 14.99 -4.20 -21.12
CA GLU A 31 13.84 -5.05 -20.76
C GLU A 31 13.75 -6.36 -21.55
N ALA A 32 14.48 -6.50 -22.64
CA ALA A 32 14.47 -7.70 -23.48
C ALA A 32 15.43 -8.82 -23.03
N ASN A 33 16.25 -8.59 -22.00
CA ASN A 33 17.07 -9.64 -21.39
C ASN A 33 16.30 -10.27 -20.21
N GLY A 34 15.49 -11.27 -20.55
CA GLY A 34 14.51 -12.02 -19.82
C GLY A 34 14.90 -12.67 -18.50
N GLY A 35 15.39 -11.92 -17.50
CA GLY A 35 15.48 -12.38 -16.14
C GLY A 35 14.17 -12.11 -15.37
N SER A 36 13.85 -12.97 -14.39
CA SER A 36 12.73 -12.74 -13.49
C SER A 36 12.89 -11.41 -12.72
N LEU A 37 11.81 -10.89 -12.12
CA LEU A 37 11.91 -9.71 -11.24
C LEU A 37 13.03 -9.90 -10.19
N LEU A 38 13.05 -11.04 -9.53
CA LEU A 38 14.06 -11.32 -8.49
C LEU A 38 15.50 -11.29 -9.02
N ASP A 39 15.74 -11.79 -10.23
CA ASP A 39 17.08 -11.75 -10.81
C ASP A 39 17.53 -10.31 -11.06
N ARG A 40 16.63 -9.46 -11.58
CA ARG A 40 16.89 -8.02 -11.75
C ARG A 40 17.14 -7.31 -10.41
N LEU A 41 16.33 -7.61 -9.38
CA LEU A 41 16.48 -7.02 -8.05
C LEU A 41 17.78 -7.47 -7.39
N ARG A 42 18.16 -8.76 -7.49
CA ARG A 42 19.44 -9.27 -7.00
C ARG A 42 20.63 -8.60 -7.68
N GLN A 43 20.55 -8.42 -8.99
CA GLN A 43 21.62 -7.75 -9.74
C GLN A 43 21.77 -6.28 -9.32
N LYS A 44 20.66 -5.58 -9.02
CA LYS A 44 20.67 -4.21 -8.53
C LYS A 44 21.04 -4.12 -7.04
N GLY A 45 20.80 -5.17 -6.27
CA GLY A 45 20.94 -5.20 -4.82
C GLY A 45 19.89 -4.39 -4.07
N GLU A 46 18.80 -3.97 -4.74
CA GLU A 46 17.76 -3.13 -4.17
C GLU A 46 16.37 -3.43 -4.74
N VAL A 47 15.34 -3.13 -3.95
CA VAL A 47 13.92 -3.18 -4.32
C VAL A 47 13.24 -1.86 -3.98
N ARG A 48 12.50 -1.28 -4.92
CA ARG A 48 11.69 -0.08 -4.68
C ARG A 48 10.36 -0.50 -4.05
N VAL A 49 10.05 0.10 -2.92
CA VAL A 49 8.89 -0.26 -2.09
C VAL A 49 7.91 0.90 -2.04
N GLY A 50 6.71 0.71 -2.62
CA GLY A 50 5.61 1.66 -2.51
C GLY A 50 4.89 1.52 -1.16
N PHE A 51 4.71 2.62 -0.43
CA PHE A 51 4.07 2.64 0.87
C PHE A 51 3.26 3.93 1.10
N ALA A 52 2.30 3.90 2.04
CA ALA A 52 1.34 4.97 2.23
C ALA A 52 1.61 5.88 3.43
N ASN A 53 2.77 5.76 4.07
CA ASN A 53 3.10 6.45 5.33
C ASN A 53 1.99 6.31 6.40
N GLU A 54 1.43 5.10 6.50
CA GLU A 54 0.36 4.73 7.43
C GLU A 54 0.90 3.79 8.50
N ALA A 55 1.10 4.32 9.70
CA ALA A 55 1.46 3.50 10.85
C ALA A 55 0.23 2.67 11.33
N PRO A 56 0.43 1.42 11.81
CA PRO A 56 1.73 0.77 12.04
C PRO A 56 2.27 -0.05 10.86
N TYR A 57 1.68 0.03 9.66
CA TYR A 57 2.01 -0.83 8.51
C TYR A 57 3.35 -0.49 7.86
N SER A 58 3.43 0.71 7.24
CA SER A 58 4.69 1.21 6.69
C SER A 58 4.71 2.73 6.78
N PHE A 59 5.72 3.28 7.43
CA PHE A 59 5.84 4.70 7.67
C PHE A 59 7.31 5.11 7.83
N ILE A 60 7.58 6.40 7.69
CA ILE A 60 8.89 6.97 8.01
C ILE A 60 8.93 7.35 9.48
N ASN A 61 9.91 6.82 10.22
CA ASN A 61 10.11 7.11 11.64
C ASN A 61 10.82 8.47 11.85
N SER A 62 11.06 8.84 13.10
CA SER A 62 11.78 10.08 13.48
C SER A 62 13.24 10.14 13.02
N GLU A 63 13.81 9.01 12.65
CA GLU A 63 15.19 8.88 12.15
C GLU A 63 15.24 8.92 10.62
N ALA A 64 14.12 9.23 9.96
CA ALA A 64 13.92 9.24 8.52
C ALA A 64 14.08 7.86 7.85
N GLU A 65 13.84 6.78 8.58
CA GLU A 65 13.91 5.42 8.07
C GLU A 65 12.53 4.84 7.82
N LEU A 66 12.40 4.03 6.76
CA LEU A 66 11.20 3.23 6.51
C LEU A 66 11.11 2.12 7.57
N THR A 67 10.00 2.07 8.29
CA THR A 67 9.70 1.05 9.29
C THR A 67 8.20 0.71 9.30
N GLY A 68 7.79 -0.17 10.17
CA GLY A 68 6.42 -0.64 10.27
C GLY A 68 6.31 -2.13 9.96
N GLU A 69 5.17 -2.69 10.23
CA GLU A 69 4.88 -4.11 10.07
C GLU A 69 5.29 -4.61 8.68
N ALA A 70 4.71 -4.08 7.60
CA ALA A 70 4.99 -4.53 6.24
C ALA A 70 6.42 -4.18 5.79
N ALA A 71 6.96 -3.04 6.25
CA ALA A 71 8.33 -2.64 5.93
C ALA A 71 9.34 -3.62 6.54
N GLU A 72 9.19 -4.00 7.82
CA GLU A 72 10.12 -4.90 8.49
C GLU A 72 10.02 -6.34 7.95
N VAL A 73 8.81 -6.82 7.64
CA VAL A 73 8.65 -8.11 6.94
C VAL A 73 9.33 -8.07 5.57
N ALA A 74 9.14 -7.01 4.79
CA ALA A 74 9.79 -6.84 3.49
C ALA A 74 11.32 -6.85 3.62
N LYS A 75 11.89 -6.12 4.59
CA LYS A 75 13.34 -6.11 4.85
C LYS A 75 13.89 -7.51 5.08
N VAL A 76 13.25 -8.28 5.96
CA VAL A 76 13.69 -9.66 6.28
C VAL A 76 13.57 -10.56 5.06
N VAL A 77 12.40 -10.57 4.39
CA VAL A 77 12.15 -11.44 3.25
C VAL A 77 13.07 -11.12 2.08
N PHE A 78 13.18 -9.85 1.67
CA PHE A 78 14.03 -9.48 0.54
C PHE A 78 15.52 -9.71 0.85
N SER A 79 15.97 -9.48 2.08
CA SER A 79 17.33 -9.82 2.50
C SER A 79 17.62 -11.32 2.32
N ARG A 80 16.71 -12.19 2.73
CA ARG A 80 16.83 -13.66 2.54
C ARG A 80 16.79 -14.05 1.07
N LEU A 81 16.09 -13.30 0.25
CA LEU A 81 16.03 -13.48 -1.21
C LEU A 81 17.25 -12.90 -1.94
N GLY A 82 18.23 -12.33 -1.23
CA GLY A 82 19.45 -11.75 -1.80
C GLY A 82 19.31 -10.31 -2.31
N VAL A 83 18.30 -9.57 -1.80
CA VAL A 83 18.04 -8.16 -2.12
C VAL A 83 18.06 -7.34 -0.82
N PRO A 84 19.24 -6.91 -0.33
CA PRO A 84 19.37 -6.36 1.03
C PRO A 84 18.82 -4.95 1.22
N ASN A 85 18.68 -4.16 0.15
CA ASN A 85 18.32 -2.75 0.27
C ASN A 85 16.88 -2.49 -0.17
N LEU A 86 16.09 -1.82 0.69
CA LEU A 86 14.78 -1.30 0.35
C LEU A 86 14.90 0.20 0.02
N VAL A 87 14.36 0.60 -1.12
CA VAL A 87 14.27 2.00 -1.55
C VAL A 87 12.82 2.46 -1.34
N PRO A 88 12.53 3.28 -0.33
CA PRO A 88 11.17 3.69 -0.03
C PRO A 88 10.64 4.71 -1.04
N ILE A 89 9.44 4.48 -1.58
CA ILE A 89 8.74 5.38 -2.50
C ILE A 89 7.37 5.71 -1.88
N PRO A 90 7.21 6.89 -1.27
CA PRO A 90 5.94 7.29 -0.68
C PRO A 90 4.87 7.57 -1.73
N SER A 91 3.64 7.20 -1.43
CA SER A 91 2.46 7.41 -2.28
C SER A 91 1.21 7.49 -1.41
N GLU A 92 0.16 8.15 -1.90
CA GLU A 92 -1.16 8.04 -1.28
C GLU A 92 -1.68 6.60 -1.39
N PHE A 93 -2.37 6.09 -0.36
CA PHE A 93 -2.82 4.69 -0.30
C PHE A 93 -3.67 4.31 -1.53
N GLY A 94 -4.62 5.15 -1.93
CA GLY A 94 -5.48 4.94 -3.09
C GLY A 94 -4.73 4.93 -4.43
N SER A 95 -3.49 5.44 -4.48
CA SER A 95 -2.67 5.53 -5.69
C SER A 95 -1.65 4.40 -5.83
N LEU A 96 -1.48 3.55 -4.81
CA LEU A 96 -0.44 2.52 -4.77
C LEU A 96 -0.54 1.52 -5.95
N ILE A 97 -1.74 0.99 -6.24
CA ILE A 97 -1.90 0.04 -7.36
C ILE A 97 -1.58 0.70 -8.70
N ALA A 98 -2.01 1.94 -8.90
CA ALA A 98 -1.68 2.68 -10.12
C ALA A 98 -0.17 2.92 -10.26
N GLY A 99 0.50 3.31 -9.16
CA GLY A 99 1.95 3.49 -9.11
C GLY A 99 2.74 2.23 -9.42
N LEU A 100 2.30 1.07 -8.89
CA LEU A 100 2.89 -0.23 -9.21
C LEU A 100 2.75 -0.54 -10.71
N LYS A 101 1.57 -0.34 -11.29
CA LYS A 101 1.28 -0.63 -12.72
C LYS A 101 2.10 0.21 -13.69
N VAL A 102 2.48 1.42 -13.31
CA VAL A 102 3.36 2.29 -14.13
C VAL A 102 4.84 2.18 -13.74
N GLY A 103 5.19 1.23 -12.85
CA GLY A 103 6.57 0.92 -12.52
C GLY A 103 7.28 1.97 -11.64
N LEU A 104 6.55 2.74 -10.83
CA LEU A 104 7.17 3.65 -9.85
C LEU A 104 7.93 2.88 -8.77
N PHE A 105 7.45 1.71 -8.41
CA PHE A 105 8.06 0.78 -7.45
C PHE A 105 7.82 -0.66 -7.89
N ASP A 106 8.52 -1.60 -7.27
CA ASP A 106 8.56 -3.01 -7.66
C ASP A 106 7.58 -3.86 -6.83
N VAL A 107 7.23 -3.39 -5.62
CA VAL A 107 6.32 -4.04 -4.67
C VAL A 107 5.57 -3.00 -3.85
N ILE A 108 4.34 -3.31 -3.48
CA ILE A 108 3.59 -2.55 -2.46
C ILE A 108 3.77 -3.26 -1.11
N ALA A 109 4.22 -2.51 -0.10
CA ALA A 109 4.29 -2.93 1.30
C ALA A 109 3.60 -1.86 2.16
N ALA A 110 2.30 -2.02 2.40
CA ALA A 110 1.45 -0.98 3.01
C ALA A 110 0.27 -1.57 3.80
N GLY A 111 0.35 -2.82 4.27
CA GLY A 111 -0.77 -3.51 4.91
C GLY A 111 -2.00 -3.59 4.01
N MET A 112 -1.80 -3.67 2.69
CA MET A 112 -2.90 -3.60 1.73
C MET A 112 -3.77 -4.84 1.79
N SER A 113 -5.08 -4.66 2.09
CA SER A 113 -6.04 -5.76 2.16
C SER A 113 -6.15 -6.50 0.83
N ILE A 114 -6.10 -7.83 0.90
CA ILE A 114 -6.29 -8.73 -0.24
C ILE A 114 -7.79 -8.84 -0.52
N LEU A 115 -8.23 -8.27 -1.63
CA LEU A 115 -9.64 -8.22 -2.03
C LEU A 115 -9.80 -8.69 -3.48
N PRO A 116 -10.92 -9.34 -3.85
CA PRO A 116 -11.17 -9.80 -5.21
C PRO A 116 -10.98 -8.71 -6.27
N LYS A 117 -11.48 -7.49 -6.03
CA LYS A 117 -11.32 -6.35 -6.94
C LYS A 117 -9.87 -5.90 -7.14
N ARG A 118 -9.03 -6.04 -6.11
CA ARG A 118 -7.59 -5.74 -6.19
C ARG A 118 -6.82 -6.88 -6.85
N CYS A 119 -7.20 -8.14 -6.57
CA CYS A 119 -6.61 -9.33 -7.19
C CYS A 119 -6.77 -9.37 -8.73
N LYS A 120 -7.80 -8.71 -9.27
CA LYS A 120 -7.95 -8.52 -10.72
C LYS A 120 -6.89 -7.58 -11.33
N GLN A 121 -6.17 -6.83 -10.51
CA GLN A 121 -5.23 -5.79 -10.95
C GLN A 121 -3.78 -6.07 -10.60
N VAL A 122 -3.55 -6.79 -9.49
CA VAL A 122 -2.23 -7.10 -8.94
C VAL A 122 -2.20 -8.53 -8.41
N LEU A 123 -1.01 -9.07 -8.24
CA LEU A 123 -0.78 -10.38 -7.65
C LEU A 123 -0.34 -10.21 -6.19
N PHE A 124 -1.08 -10.80 -5.25
CA PHE A 124 -0.75 -10.73 -3.82
C PHE A 124 0.05 -11.94 -3.35
N THR A 125 0.92 -11.70 -2.36
CA THR A 125 1.45 -12.77 -1.49
C THR A 125 0.32 -13.33 -0.63
N ASN A 126 0.58 -14.44 0.08
CA ASN A 126 -0.28 -14.81 1.20
C ASN A 126 -0.27 -13.69 2.25
N PRO A 127 -1.35 -13.52 3.03
CA PRO A 127 -1.39 -12.51 4.06
C PRO A 127 -0.39 -12.80 5.18
N ASP A 128 0.20 -11.78 5.70
CA ASP A 128 1.06 -11.83 6.89
C ASP A 128 0.26 -11.59 8.18
N PHE A 129 -0.89 -10.92 8.10
CA PHE A 129 -1.81 -10.72 9.23
C PHE A 129 -3.27 -10.66 8.79
N ILE A 130 -4.17 -10.73 9.77
CA ILE A 130 -5.57 -10.27 9.68
C ILE A 130 -5.79 -9.14 10.68
N ALA A 131 -6.71 -8.22 10.37
CA ALA A 131 -7.07 -7.15 11.29
C ALA A 131 -8.58 -6.90 11.27
N PRO A 132 -9.25 -6.86 12.44
CA PRO A 132 -10.63 -6.43 12.53
C PRO A 132 -10.74 -4.92 12.31
N ALA A 133 -11.92 -4.48 11.86
CA ALA A 133 -12.29 -3.07 11.79
C ALA A 133 -12.64 -2.52 13.19
N ALA A 134 -12.55 -1.20 13.32
CA ALA A 134 -13.08 -0.47 14.48
C ALA A 134 -13.47 0.95 14.06
N PHE A 135 -14.02 1.68 15.01
CA PHE A 135 -14.30 3.10 14.86
C PHE A 135 -13.48 3.91 15.87
N LEU A 136 -12.97 5.06 15.44
CA LEU A 136 -12.53 6.13 16.30
C LEU A 136 -13.71 7.06 16.51
N VAL A 137 -14.11 7.25 17.77
CA VAL A 137 -15.31 7.98 18.19
C VAL A 137 -14.99 8.93 19.35
N PRO A 138 -15.84 9.93 19.64
CA PRO A 138 -15.74 10.71 20.86
C PRO A 138 -15.77 9.81 22.10
N LYS A 139 -14.97 10.20 23.13
CA LYS A 139 -14.81 9.43 24.37
C LYS A 139 -16.16 9.10 25.01
N GLY A 140 -16.31 7.85 25.43
CA GLY A 140 -17.55 7.28 25.98
C GLY A 140 -18.54 6.84 24.91
N ASN A 141 -18.18 6.88 23.62
CA ASN A 141 -19.00 6.44 22.48
C ASN A 141 -20.48 6.88 22.61
N PRO A 142 -20.78 8.19 22.64
CA PRO A 142 -22.11 8.68 23.02
C PRO A 142 -23.22 8.24 22.07
N LYS A 143 -22.88 7.79 20.87
CA LYS A 143 -23.83 7.27 19.86
C LYS A 143 -23.92 5.75 19.84
N GLY A 144 -23.16 5.05 20.71
CA GLY A 144 -23.18 3.61 20.85
C GLY A 144 -22.75 2.83 19.60
N ILE A 145 -21.90 3.42 18.76
CA ILE A 145 -21.47 2.83 17.47
C ILE A 145 -20.62 1.59 17.70
N LYS A 146 -21.00 0.46 17.08
CA LYS A 146 -20.26 -0.81 17.14
C LYS A 146 -20.07 -1.43 15.75
N THR A 147 -20.98 -1.17 14.82
CA THR A 147 -21.02 -1.77 13.47
C THR A 147 -21.38 -0.73 12.42
N PHE A 148 -21.11 -1.03 11.15
CA PHE A 148 -21.55 -0.16 10.04
C PHE A 148 -23.07 -0.06 9.93
N ALA A 149 -23.79 -1.14 10.26
CA ALA A 149 -25.26 -1.13 10.27
C ALA A 149 -25.82 -0.11 11.26
N GLU A 150 -25.23 0.06 12.44
CA GLU A 150 -25.63 1.08 13.42
C GLU A 150 -25.34 2.50 12.93
N VAL A 151 -24.23 2.70 12.21
CA VAL A 151 -23.94 3.97 11.53
C VAL A 151 -25.02 4.32 10.52
N ALA A 152 -25.45 3.31 9.72
CA ALA A 152 -26.54 3.46 8.73
C ALA A 152 -27.89 3.75 9.39
N GLN A 153 -28.28 2.95 10.38
CA GLN A 153 -29.58 3.09 11.10
C GLN A 153 -29.75 4.47 11.74
N GLN A 154 -28.67 5.01 12.29
CA GLN A 154 -28.67 6.34 12.93
C GLN A 154 -28.36 7.48 11.94
N ASN A 155 -28.17 7.18 10.65
CA ASN A 155 -27.83 8.14 9.60
C ASN A 155 -26.64 9.04 9.96
N LEU A 156 -25.58 8.44 10.54
CA LEU A 156 -24.41 9.15 11.04
C LEU A 156 -23.45 9.53 9.90
N ARG A 157 -22.65 10.58 10.14
CA ARG A 157 -21.53 10.99 9.27
C ARG A 157 -20.32 10.10 9.58
N MET A 158 -19.75 9.49 8.58
CA MET A 158 -18.59 8.60 8.74
C MET A 158 -17.39 9.05 7.92
N GLY A 159 -16.21 9.05 8.53
CA GLY A 159 -14.93 9.21 7.86
C GLY A 159 -14.32 7.86 7.52
N VAL A 160 -13.62 7.80 6.38
CA VAL A 160 -12.82 6.65 5.93
C VAL A 160 -11.52 7.13 5.30
N LEU A 161 -10.57 6.24 5.09
CA LEU A 161 -9.37 6.54 4.30
C LEU A 161 -9.66 6.37 2.80
N ILE A 162 -9.12 7.25 1.95
CA ILE A 162 -9.26 7.14 0.50
C ILE A 162 -8.67 5.81 0.02
N GLY A 163 -9.51 5.03 -0.69
CA GLY A 163 -9.10 3.74 -1.25
C GLY A 163 -9.06 2.57 -0.26
N ALA A 164 -9.37 2.81 1.02
CA ALA A 164 -9.50 1.74 2.01
C ALA A 164 -10.83 0.97 1.88
N THR A 165 -10.91 -0.15 2.57
CA THR A 165 -12.05 -1.10 2.45
C THR A 165 -13.30 -0.65 3.18
N GLU A 166 -13.13 0.18 4.19
CA GLU A 166 -14.19 0.59 5.11
C GLU A 166 -15.31 1.35 4.41
N LYS A 167 -15.01 2.06 3.29
CA LYS A 167 -16.04 2.69 2.46
C LYS A 167 -16.99 1.65 1.87
N ASP A 168 -16.45 0.58 1.30
CA ASP A 168 -17.25 -0.46 0.65
C ASP A 168 -18.10 -1.22 1.68
N TYR A 169 -17.49 -1.56 2.83
CA TYR A 169 -18.22 -2.18 3.93
C TYR A 169 -19.34 -1.31 4.46
N ALA A 170 -19.12 0.00 4.59
CA ALA A 170 -20.14 0.94 5.02
C ALA A 170 -21.33 0.99 4.05
N ILE A 171 -21.05 1.10 2.75
CA ILE A 171 -22.07 1.13 1.69
C ILE A 171 -22.85 -0.20 1.69
N ALA A 172 -22.16 -1.33 1.73
CA ALA A 172 -22.79 -2.66 1.77
C ALA A 172 -23.67 -2.87 3.00
N ASN A 173 -23.40 -2.15 4.11
CA ASN A 173 -24.22 -2.16 5.33
C ASN A 173 -25.25 -1.03 5.40
N GLY A 174 -25.51 -0.34 4.29
CA GLY A 174 -26.59 0.65 4.15
C GLY A 174 -26.22 2.08 4.54
N VAL A 175 -24.94 2.40 4.79
CA VAL A 175 -24.52 3.78 5.02
C VAL A 175 -24.63 4.54 3.69
N ALA A 176 -25.41 5.61 3.68
CA ALA A 176 -25.61 6.42 2.48
C ALA A 176 -24.27 7.07 2.04
N GLU A 177 -23.96 7.04 0.75
CA GLU A 177 -22.66 7.51 0.25
C GLU A 177 -22.39 8.98 0.57
N ASN A 178 -23.44 9.81 0.57
CA ASN A 178 -23.34 11.24 0.94
C ASN A 178 -23.09 11.46 2.46
N ARG A 179 -23.10 10.42 3.27
CA ARG A 179 -22.71 10.42 4.68
C ARG A 179 -21.28 9.98 4.91
N ILE A 180 -20.58 9.56 3.86
CA ILE A 180 -19.20 9.09 3.94
C ILE A 180 -18.26 10.16 3.39
N THR A 181 -17.28 10.59 4.20
CA THR A 181 -16.21 11.52 3.80
C THR A 181 -14.89 10.76 3.78
N ALA A 182 -14.19 10.79 2.65
CA ALA A 182 -12.90 10.16 2.50
C ALA A 182 -11.74 11.15 2.82
N TYR A 183 -10.81 10.73 3.65
CA TYR A 183 -9.63 11.48 4.08
C TYR A 183 -8.35 10.86 3.52
N GLN A 184 -7.31 11.66 3.30
CA GLN A 184 -6.06 11.20 2.70
C GLN A 184 -5.19 10.39 3.67
N ASN A 185 -5.27 10.67 4.97
CA ASN A 185 -4.44 10.04 5.99
C ASN A 185 -5.17 9.95 7.34
N GLN A 186 -4.62 9.16 8.26
CA GLN A 186 -5.15 8.93 9.60
C GLN A 186 -5.28 10.22 10.43
N PRO A 187 -4.27 11.12 10.50
CA PRO A 187 -4.38 12.37 11.28
C PRO A 187 -5.57 13.24 10.85
N SER A 188 -5.83 13.35 9.54
CA SER A 188 -6.97 14.10 9.03
C SER A 188 -8.30 13.46 9.43
N GLY A 189 -8.39 12.13 9.46
CA GLY A 189 -9.55 11.41 9.96
C GLY A 189 -9.78 11.60 11.44
N LEU A 190 -8.72 11.53 12.26
CA LEU A 190 -8.77 11.82 13.69
C LEU A 190 -9.25 13.24 13.95
N GLU A 191 -8.66 14.24 13.28
CA GLU A 191 -9.05 15.64 13.41
C GLU A 191 -10.52 15.86 13.04
N ALA A 192 -11.03 15.13 12.05
CA ALA A 192 -12.43 15.25 11.64
C ALA A 192 -13.41 14.80 12.73
N VAL A 193 -13.04 13.79 13.53
CA VAL A 193 -13.84 13.38 14.71
C VAL A 193 -13.72 14.42 15.82
N VAL A 194 -12.49 14.88 16.13
CA VAL A 194 -12.26 15.92 17.16
C VAL A 194 -13.05 17.21 16.88
N THR A 195 -13.14 17.60 15.61
CA THR A 195 -13.82 18.83 15.17
C THR A 195 -15.29 18.64 14.79
N ASP A 196 -15.88 17.47 15.12
CA ASP A 196 -17.28 17.13 14.82
C ASP A 196 -17.66 17.27 13.33
N ARG A 197 -16.72 17.07 12.41
CA ARG A 197 -17.00 16.97 10.97
C ARG A 197 -17.62 15.62 10.62
N VAL A 198 -17.22 14.56 11.32
CA VAL A 198 -17.81 13.23 11.25
C VAL A 198 -18.07 12.70 12.66
N ASP A 199 -19.02 11.78 12.79
CA ASP A 199 -19.41 11.17 14.05
C ASP A 199 -18.51 9.99 14.42
N ALA A 200 -17.87 9.38 13.43
CA ALA A 200 -16.91 8.29 13.58
C ALA A 200 -15.93 8.28 12.40
N PHE A 201 -14.70 7.78 12.63
CA PHE A 201 -13.73 7.48 11.59
C PHE A 201 -13.39 5.99 11.66
N SER A 202 -13.50 5.26 10.55
CA SER A 202 -13.29 3.81 10.51
C SER A 202 -12.01 3.44 9.78
N LEU A 203 -11.22 2.56 10.40
CA LEU A 203 -10.06 1.84 9.87
C LEU A 203 -9.92 0.49 10.60
N THR A 204 -8.83 -0.21 10.35
CA THR A 204 -8.46 -1.34 11.19
C THR A 204 -8.23 -0.90 12.64
N ALA A 205 -8.59 -1.74 13.59
CA ALA A 205 -8.44 -1.44 15.01
C ALA A 205 -7.00 -1.10 15.40
N ILE A 206 -6.03 -1.76 14.79
CA ILE A 206 -4.60 -1.55 15.08
C ILE A 206 -4.13 -0.18 14.59
N SER A 207 -4.57 0.24 13.40
CA SER A 207 -4.30 1.56 12.83
C SER A 207 -4.89 2.68 13.69
N LEU A 208 -6.15 2.52 14.16
CA LEU A 208 -6.79 3.50 15.03
C LEU A 208 -6.14 3.59 16.41
N ARG A 209 -5.69 2.46 16.99
CA ARG A 209 -4.96 2.47 18.26
C ARG A 209 -3.62 3.17 18.15
N ASP A 210 -2.90 2.98 17.03
CA ASP A 210 -1.62 3.66 16.79
C ASP A 210 -1.81 5.18 16.71
N VAL A 211 -2.73 5.66 15.87
CA VAL A 211 -2.95 7.10 15.70
C VAL A 211 -3.46 7.75 17.00
N LEU A 212 -4.32 7.06 17.75
CA LEU A 212 -4.79 7.58 19.05
C LEU A 212 -3.67 7.57 20.08
N GLY A 213 -2.84 6.54 20.12
CA GLY A 213 -1.67 6.44 21.02
C GLY A 213 -0.67 7.57 20.81
N LYS A 214 -0.52 8.06 19.59
CA LYS A 214 0.30 9.25 19.26
C LYS A 214 -0.38 10.59 19.60
N ASN A 215 -1.67 10.55 19.96
CA ASN A 215 -2.48 11.72 20.32
C ASN A 215 -3.19 11.51 21.67
N PRO A 216 -2.46 11.30 22.79
CA PRO A 216 -3.04 10.88 24.07
C PRO A 216 -3.98 11.94 24.70
N GLY A 217 -3.90 13.19 24.24
CA GLY A 217 -4.78 14.27 24.69
C GLY A 217 -6.08 14.40 23.89
N ALA A 218 -6.27 13.61 22.82
CA ALA A 218 -7.50 13.66 22.05
C ALA A 218 -8.68 13.09 22.86
N PRO A 219 -9.85 13.76 22.89
CA PRO A 219 -11.02 13.30 23.64
C PRO A 219 -11.76 12.18 22.87
N LEU A 220 -11.03 11.17 22.43
CA LEU A 220 -11.50 10.09 21.58
C LEU A 220 -11.22 8.72 22.21
N GLU A 221 -11.88 7.70 21.67
CA GLU A 221 -11.62 6.29 21.97
C GLU A 221 -11.77 5.43 20.70
N VAL A 222 -11.13 4.26 20.70
CA VAL A 222 -11.33 3.22 19.69
C VAL A 222 -12.37 2.24 20.22
N THR A 223 -13.40 1.97 19.44
CA THR A 223 -14.45 1.00 19.80
C THR A 223 -13.89 -0.42 19.90
N THR A 224 -14.67 -1.33 20.49
CA THR A 224 -14.38 -2.76 20.40
C THR A 224 -14.23 -3.17 18.94
N PRO A 225 -13.13 -3.86 18.57
CA PRO A 225 -12.94 -4.35 17.21
C PRO A 225 -14.03 -5.34 16.79
N PHE A 226 -14.39 -5.33 15.51
CA PHE A 226 -15.37 -6.24 14.93
C PHE A 226 -14.96 -6.68 13.52
N VAL A 227 -15.47 -7.83 13.10
CA VAL A 227 -15.34 -8.29 11.71
C VAL A 227 -16.55 -7.78 10.94
N PRO A 228 -16.38 -6.94 9.90
CA PRO A 228 -17.49 -6.49 9.07
C PRO A 228 -18.18 -7.65 8.38
N GLU A 229 -19.48 -7.53 8.16
CA GLU A 229 -20.25 -8.50 7.39
C GLU A 229 -20.79 -7.84 6.11
N VAL A 230 -20.81 -8.60 5.02
CA VAL A 230 -21.45 -8.23 3.77
C VAL A 230 -22.31 -9.42 3.32
N ASP A 231 -23.59 -9.18 3.10
CA ASP A 231 -24.57 -10.23 2.79
C ASP A 231 -24.56 -11.41 3.79
N GLY A 232 -24.37 -11.09 5.09
CA GLY A 232 -24.28 -12.08 6.17
C GLY A 232 -23.00 -12.91 6.18
N LYS A 233 -21.97 -12.52 5.42
CA LYS A 233 -20.67 -13.20 5.39
C LYS A 233 -19.60 -12.30 6.00
N PRO A 234 -18.78 -12.84 6.92
CA PRO A 234 -17.68 -12.07 7.53
C PRO A 234 -16.65 -11.69 6.48
N GLN A 235 -16.18 -10.44 6.55
CA GLN A 235 -15.14 -9.88 5.71
C GLN A 235 -13.88 -9.66 6.54
N PHE A 236 -12.85 -10.43 6.23
CA PHE A 236 -11.56 -10.29 6.93
C PHE A 236 -10.67 -9.28 6.20
N THR A 237 -10.26 -8.25 6.90
CA THR A 237 -9.15 -7.39 6.44
C THR A 237 -7.86 -8.15 6.68
N SER A 238 -7.16 -8.50 5.61
CA SER A 238 -5.91 -9.25 5.67
C SER A 238 -4.86 -8.58 4.81
N GLY A 239 -3.74 -8.19 5.40
CA GLY A 239 -2.65 -7.52 4.71
C GLY A 239 -1.82 -8.48 3.89
N GLY A 240 -1.30 -8.00 2.76
CA GLY A 240 -0.33 -8.71 1.95
C GLY A 240 0.46 -7.77 1.05
N PHE A 241 1.53 -8.30 0.49
CA PHE A 241 2.39 -7.58 -0.45
C PHE A 241 1.84 -7.74 -1.86
N ALA A 242 1.83 -6.65 -2.65
CA ALA A 242 1.30 -6.71 -4.00
C ALA A 242 2.40 -6.47 -5.05
N PHE A 243 2.35 -7.28 -6.10
CA PHE A 243 3.25 -7.29 -7.25
C PHE A 243 2.46 -7.16 -8.55
N LEU A 244 3.13 -6.90 -9.68
CA LEU A 244 2.50 -7.00 -10.98
C LEU A 244 2.04 -8.44 -11.26
N PRO A 245 0.98 -8.65 -12.06
CA PRO A 245 0.37 -9.97 -12.28
C PRO A 245 1.30 -11.02 -12.87
N ASP A 246 2.31 -10.62 -13.62
CA ASP A 246 3.31 -11.48 -14.27
C ASP A 246 4.45 -11.92 -13.33
N GLN A 247 4.55 -11.34 -12.11
CA GLN A 247 5.66 -11.57 -11.17
C GLN A 247 5.46 -12.81 -10.27
N THR A 248 4.91 -13.89 -10.84
CA THR A 248 4.54 -15.12 -10.13
C THR A 248 5.72 -15.76 -9.39
N ASN A 249 6.91 -15.75 -9.99
CA ASN A 249 8.12 -16.31 -9.36
C ASN A 249 8.56 -15.52 -8.13
N ALA A 250 8.43 -14.18 -8.15
CA ALA A 250 8.75 -13.33 -7.01
C ALA A 250 7.77 -13.57 -5.86
N VAL A 251 6.47 -13.66 -6.16
CA VAL A 251 5.43 -13.96 -5.16
C VAL A 251 5.62 -15.35 -4.57
N ALA A 252 5.93 -16.37 -5.38
CA ALA A 252 6.18 -17.71 -4.89
C ALA A 252 7.40 -17.78 -3.94
N ALA A 253 8.49 -17.11 -4.30
CA ALA A 253 9.67 -17.02 -3.45
C ALA A 253 9.40 -16.23 -2.17
N PHE A 254 8.67 -15.11 -2.25
CA PHE A 254 8.25 -14.34 -1.08
C PHE A 254 7.39 -15.19 -0.14
N ASN A 255 6.39 -15.90 -0.67
CA ASN A 255 5.50 -16.76 0.10
C ASN A 255 6.25 -17.87 0.81
N LYS A 256 7.32 -18.41 0.21
CA LYS A 256 8.16 -19.44 0.85
C LYS A 256 8.84 -18.87 2.10
N GLU A 257 9.49 -17.72 1.98
CA GLU A 257 10.13 -17.05 3.13
C GLU A 257 9.10 -16.62 4.18
N LEU A 258 7.93 -16.12 3.77
CA LEU A 258 6.85 -15.79 4.68
C LEU A 258 6.33 -17.01 5.46
N ALA A 259 6.20 -18.16 4.80
CA ALA A 259 5.85 -19.42 5.48
C ALA A 259 6.89 -19.83 6.52
N ASP A 260 8.19 -19.72 6.19
CA ASP A 260 9.29 -20.01 7.12
C ASP A 260 9.25 -19.03 8.33
N LEU A 261 8.94 -17.74 8.10
CA LEU A 261 8.75 -16.77 9.18
C LEU A 261 7.56 -17.11 10.09
N LYS A 262 6.45 -17.57 9.52
CA LYS A 262 5.27 -18.02 10.28
C LYS A 262 5.59 -19.24 11.12
N GLN A 263 6.15 -20.30 10.51
CA GLN A 263 6.45 -21.57 11.17
C GLN A 263 7.45 -21.42 12.31
N SER A 264 8.44 -20.54 12.16
CA SER A 264 9.44 -20.27 13.19
C SER A 264 8.95 -19.36 14.32
N GLY A 265 7.77 -18.74 14.17
CA GLY A 265 7.27 -17.68 15.05
C GLY A 265 8.03 -16.37 14.92
N GLU A 266 8.91 -16.25 13.95
CA GLU A 266 9.67 -15.02 13.68
C GLU A 266 8.78 -13.91 13.15
N LEU A 267 7.77 -14.22 12.35
CA LEU A 267 6.81 -13.24 11.87
C LEU A 267 6.20 -12.46 13.05
N LEU A 268 5.63 -13.16 14.03
CA LEU A 268 5.03 -12.50 15.19
C LEU A 268 6.05 -11.67 15.99
N ARG A 269 7.31 -12.10 16.07
CA ARG A 269 8.38 -11.31 16.71
C ARG A 269 8.65 -10.00 15.99
N ILE A 270 8.59 -10.01 14.65
CA ILE A 270 8.73 -8.80 13.80
C ILE A 270 7.52 -7.87 14.01
N LEU A 271 6.30 -8.42 14.11
CA LEU A 271 5.07 -7.66 14.16
C LEU A 271 4.73 -7.09 15.55
N ARG A 272 5.18 -7.72 16.62
CA ARG A 272 4.90 -7.31 18.03
C ARG A 272 5.21 -5.85 18.36
N PRO A 273 6.34 -5.26 17.91
CA PRO A 273 6.64 -3.84 18.18
C PRO A 273 5.61 -2.88 17.59
N PHE A 274 4.84 -3.35 16.60
CA PHE A 274 3.80 -2.60 15.91
C PHE A 274 2.39 -2.87 16.44
N GLY A 275 2.28 -3.56 17.58
CA GLY A 275 1.02 -3.81 18.28
C GLY A 275 0.26 -5.04 17.84
N PHE A 276 0.84 -5.90 16.99
CA PHE A 276 0.25 -7.18 16.60
C PHE A 276 0.49 -8.25 17.67
N THR A 277 -0.47 -9.16 17.77
CA THR A 277 -0.47 -10.29 18.71
C THR A 277 -0.76 -11.59 17.97
N GLU A 278 -0.88 -12.69 18.70
CA GLU A 278 -1.31 -13.98 18.16
C GLU A 278 -2.72 -13.91 17.51
N ALA A 279 -3.55 -12.97 17.94
CA ALA A 279 -4.92 -12.81 17.41
C ALA A 279 -4.96 -12.32 15.95
N GLU A 280 -3.92 -11.62 15.50
CA GLU A 280 -3.80 -11.14 14.12
C GLU A 280 -3.07 -12.15 13.22
N MET A 281 -2.56 -13.26 13.74
CA MET A 281 -1.91 -14.27 12.91
C MET A 281 -2.93 -15.09 12.12
N THR A 282 -2.57 -15.52 10.90
CA THR A 282 -3.49 -16.20 10.00
C THR A 282 -2.78 -17.22 9.11
N ASP A 283 -3.47 -18.32 8.81
CA ASP A 283 -3.09 -19.32 7.81
C ASP A 283 -3.89 -19.19 6.50
N MET A 284 -4.69 -18.15 6.36
CA MET A 284 -5.40 -17.87 5.11
C MET A 284 -4.41 -17.69 3.95
N THR A 285 -4.87 -17.97 2.74
CA THR A 285 -4.07 -17.78 1.53
C THR A 285 -4.64 -16.65 0.68
N SER A 286 -3.80 -16.01 -0.13
CA SER A 286 -4.25 -15.02 -1.10
C SER A 286 -5.27 -15.61 -2.07
N GLN A 287 -5.15 -16.88 -2.45
CA GLN A 287 -6.12 -17.56 -3.30
C GLN A 287 -7.52 -17.61 -2.67
N GLN A 288 -7.61 -17.95 -1.38
CA GLN A 288 -8.89 -17.95 -0.65
C GLN A 288 -9.50 -16.55 -0.58
N LEU A 289 -8.69 -15.55 -0.28
CA LEU A 289 -9.13 -14.16 -0.16
C LEU A 289 -9.54 -13.54 -1.50
N CYS A 290 -8.81 -13.84 -2.58
CA CYS A 290 -9.14 -13.39 -3.93
C CYS A 290 -10.41 -14.05 -4.48
N ALA A 291 -10.79 -15.23 -4.00
CA ALA A 291 -12.01 -15.94 -4.38
C ALA A 291 -13.21 -15.59 -3.50
N ALA A 292 -13.05 -14.77 -2.47
CA ALA A 292 -14.13 -14.32 -1.61
C ALA A 292 -15.19 -13.53 -2.40
N PRO A 293 -16.47 -13.48 -1.97
CA PRO A 293 -17.47 -12.60 -2.56
C PRO A 293 -17.01 -11.13 -2.50
N GLU A 294 -17.29 -10.39 -3.57
CA GLU A 294 -17.05 -8.92 -3.56
C GLU A 294 -18.07 -8.24 -2.64
N ALA A 295 -17.60 -7.27 -1.85
CA ALA A 295 -18.46 -6.41 -1.04
C ALA A 295 -19.15 -5.35 -1.91
#